data_f4430de669a5fab693a1574dfd8b57cc
#
_entry.id   f4430de669a5fab693a1574dfd8b57cc
#
_cell.length_a   1.000
_cell.length_b   1.000
_cell.length_c   1.000
_cell.angle_alpha   90.00
_cell.angle_beta   90.00
_cell.angle_gamma   90.00
#
_symmetry.space_group_name_H-M   'P 1'
#
loop_
_entity.id
_entity.type
_entity.pdbx_description
1 polymer ?
#
loop_
_entity_poly.entity_id
_entity_poly.type
_entity_poly.pdbx_seq_one_letter_code
_entity_poly.pdbx_strand_id
1 'polypeptide(L)' 'MEATELVLKTMKEAGEPLNAGKIAELSGLDRKVVDKAMKELKASGAIVSPVRCKWEPAEK' A
#
# COMPACT_ATOMS: atom_id res chain seq x y z
N MET A 1 -1.43 -14.47 6.17
CA MET A 1 -1.29 -13.53 5.06
C MET A 1 -0.28 -12.47 5.45
N GLU A 2 0.68 -12.20 4.59
CA GLU A 2 1.70 -11.21 4.90
C GLU A 2 1.16 -9.79 4.80
N ALA A 3 1.73 -8.88 5.56
CA ALA A 3 1.30 -7.48 5.54
C ALA A 3 1.42 -6.85 4.15
N THR A 4 2.47 -7.21 3.41
CA THR A 4 2.66 -6.71 2.04
C THR A 4 1.51 -7.11 1.13
N GLU A 5 1.04 -8.35 1.26
CA GLU A 5 -0.09 -8.83 0.47
C GLU A 5 -1.38 -8.10 0.83
N LEU A 6 -1.62 -7.89 2.13
CA LEU A 6 -2.80 -7.18 2.60
C LEU A 6 -2.80 -5.74 2.12
N VAL A 7 -1.66 -5.07 2.21
CA VAL A 7 -1.53 -3.69 1.74
C VAL A 7 -1.79 -3.60 0.24
N LEU A 8 -1.17 -4.49 -0.52
CA LEU A 8 -1.35 -4.49 -1.97
C LEU A 8 -2.80 -4.78 -2.36
N LYS A 9 -3.41 -5.75 -1.71
CA LYS A 9 -4.82 -6.09 -1.94
C LYS A 9 -5.72 -4.90 -1.64
N THR A 10 -5.48 -4.22 -0.51
CA THR A 10 -6.25 -3.04 -0.12
C THR A 10 -6.18 -1.97 -1.19
N MET A 11 -4.99 -1.71 -1.72
CA MET A 11 -4.82 -0.73 -2.79
C MET A 11 -5.55 -1.13 -4.06
N LYS A 12 -5.48 -2.41 -4.44
CA LYS A 12 -6.16 -2.91 -5.64
C LYS A 12 -7.68 -2.79 -5.51
N GLU A 13 -8.20 -3.12 -4.35
CA GLU A 13 -9.63 -3.04 -4.09
C GLU A 13 -10.14 -1.60 -4.08
N ALA A 14 -9.32 -0.67 -3.61
CA ALA A 14 -9.69 0.74 -3.59
C ALA A 14 -9.81 1.33 -4.99
N GLY A 15 -9.00 0.84 -5.93
CA GLY A 15 -9.04 1.31 -7.31
C GLY A 15 -8.55 2.74 -7.50
N GLU A 16 -7.88 3.31 -6.49
CA GLU A 16 -7.36 4.67 -6.55
C GLU A 16 -6.10 4.78 -5.68
N PRO A 17 -5.26 5.79 -5.92
CA PRO A 17 -4.08 5.99 -5.08
C PRO A 17 -4.49 6.31 -3.64
N LEU A 18 -3.81 5.70 -2.68
CA LEU A 18 -4.09 5.87 -1.27
C LEU A 18 -2.84 6.32 -0.53
N ASN A 19 -3.02 7.11 0.54
CA ASN A 19 -1.92 7.43 1.42
C ASN A 19 -1.76 6.32 2.47
N ALA A 20 -0.63 6.33 3.18
CA ALA A 20 -0.33 5.30 4.17
C ALA A 20 -1.37 5.24 5.29
N GLY A 21 -1.86 6.38 5.73
CA GLY A 21 -2.90 6.43 6.76
C GLY A 21 -4.18 5.75 6.32
N LYS A 22 -4.60 6.00 5.10
CA LYS A 22 -5.80 5.38 4.55
C LYS A 22 -5.62 3.88 4.38
N ILE A 23 -4.45 3.47 3.91
CA ILE A 23 -4.12 2.05 3.77
C ILE A 23 -4.16 1.35 5.13
N ALA A 24 -3.60 1.96 6.17
CA ALA A 24 -3.62 1.41 7.51
C ALA A 24 -5.06 1.24 8.00
N GLU A 25 -5.89 2.24 7.77
CA GLU A 25 -7.29 2.20 8.16
C GLU A 25 -8.07 1.10 7.45
N LEU A 26 -7.93 1.01 6.15
CA LEU A 26 -8.65 0.03 5.34
C LEU A 26 -8.16 -1.41 5.54
N SER A 27 -6.85 -1.58 5.74
CA SER A 27 -6.27 -2.91 5.93
C SER A 27 -6.41 -3.41 7.36
N GLY A 28 -6.64 -2.50 8.31
CA GLY A 28 -6.71 -2.84 9.72
C GLY A 28 -5.35 -3.11 10.36
N LEU A 29 -4.27 -2.73 9.68
CA LEU A 29 -2.91 -2.91 10.17
C LEU A 29 -2.42 -1.65 10.89
N ASP A 30 -1.44 -1.83 11.77
CA ASP A 30 -0.78 -0.70 12.40
C ASP A 30 -0.02 0.11 11.36
N ARG A 31 0.06 1.41 11.58
CA ARG A 31 0.79 2.31 10.69
C ARG A 31 2.22 1.86 10.48
N LYS A 32 2.88 1.40 11.53
CA LYS A 32 4.26 0.90 11.43
C LYS A 32 4.37 -0.30 10.51
N VAL A 33 3.40 -1.20 10.58
CA VAL A 33 3.36 -2.39 9.72
C VAL A 33 3.13 -1.97 8.28
N VAL A 34 2.22 -1.02 8.06
CA VAL A 34 1.93 -0.49 6.73
C VAL A 34 3.17 0.18 6.14
N ASP A 35 3.85 1.02 6.91
CA ASP A 35 5.06 1.69 6.44
C ASP A 35 6.13 0.68 6.00
N LYS A 36 6.33 -0.36 6.81
CA LYS A 36 7.29 -1.42 6.47
C LYS A 36 6.88 -2.16 5.21
N ALA A 37 5.60 -2.54 5.12
CA ALA A 37 5.08 -3.26 3.96
C ALA A 37 5.21 -2.42 2.70
N MET A 38 4.90 -1.13 2.78
CA MET A 38 5.01 -0.24 1.64
C MET A 38 6.44 -0.06 1.18
N LYS A 39 7.38 0.01 2.13
CA LYS A 39 8.79 0.09 1.80
C LYS A 39 9.25 -1.14 1.01
N GLU A 40 8.83 -2.31 1.45
CA GLU A 40 9.15 -3.56 0.76
C GLU A 40 8.50 -3.63 -0.62
N LEU A 41 7.25 -3.24 -0.73
CA LEU A 41 6.54 -3.23 -2.01
C LEU A 41 7.15 -2.24 -2.98
N LYS A 42 7.56 -1.07 -2.50
CA LYS A 42 8.23 -0.09 -3.33
C LYS A 42 9.58 -0.61 -3.82
N ALA A 43 10.33 -1.26 -2.94
CA ALA A 43 11.63 -1.82 -3.31
C ALA A 43 11.49 -2.93 -4.35
N SER A 44 10.42 -3.71 -4.30
CA SER A 44 10.18 -4.78 -5.27
C SER A 44 9.52 -4.28 -6.57
N GLY A 45 9.08 -3.02 -6.59
CA GLY A 45 8.40 -2.46 -7.74
C GLY A 45 6.93 -2.84 -7.84
N ALA A 46 6.36 -3.38 -6.78
CA ALA A 46 4.95 -3.78 -6.77
C ALA A 46 3.99 -2.58 -6.64
N ILE A 47 4.46 -1.48 -6.12
CA ILE A 47 3.68 -0.25 -6.00
C ILE A 47 4.47 0.94 -6.53
N VAL A 48 3.75 1.97 -6.92
CA VAL A 48 4.34 3.23 -7.41
C VAL A 48 3.67 4.40 -6.70
N SER A 49 4.34 5.53 -6.72
CA SER A 49 3.81 6.77 -6.15
C SER A 49 3.54 7.76 -7.29
N PRO A 50 2.34 7.72 -7.90
CA PRO A 50 2.03 8.60 -9.02
C PRO A 50 1.92 10.06 -8.60
N VAL A 51 1.55 10.28 -7.34
CA VAL A 51 1.49 11.62 -6.76
C VAL A 51 2.08 11.59 -5.37
N ARG A 52 2.47 12.75 -4.89
CA ARG A 52 3.09 12.91 -3.58
C ARG A 52 2.19 12.36 -2.48
N CYS A 53 2.77 11.58 -1.59
CA CYS A 53 2.08 11.00 -0.42
C CYS A 53 0.98 9.99 -0.76
N LYS A 54 0.90 9.54 -2.01
CA LYS A 54 -0.09 8.55 -2.41
C LYS A 54 0.58 7.40 -3.13
N TRP A 55 -0.01 6.24 -3.02
CA TRP A 55 0.55 5.00 -3.55
C TRP A 55 -0.53 4.23 -4.28
N GLU A 56 -0.14 3.55 -5.34
CA GLU A 56 -1.04 2.66 -6.05
C GLU A 56 -0.27 1.43 -6.52
N PRO A 57 -0.97 0.29 -6.79
CA PRO A 57 -0.30 -0.88 -7.33
C PRO A 57 0.29 -0.56 -8.70
N ALA A 58 1.51 -1.04 -8.94
CA ALA A 58 2.13 -0.88 -10.27
C ALA A 58 1.37 -1.70 -11.30
N GLU A 59 0.78 -2.81 -10.88
CA GLU A 59 -0.10 -3.62 -11.70
C GLU A 59 -1.54 -3.19 -11.49
N LYS A 60 -2.24 -2.99 -12.55
CA LYS A 60 -3.67 -2.68 -12.49
C LYS A 60 -4.49 -3.85 -12.98
#